data_711946d0011e26038389228a54aecd30
#
_entry.id   711946d0011e26038389228a54aecd30
#
_cell.length_a   1.000
_cell.length_b   1.000
_cell.length_c   1.000
_cell.angle_alpha   90.00
_cell.angle_beta   90.00
_cell.angle_gamma   90.00
#
_symmetry.space_group_name_H-M   'P 1'
#
loop_
_entity.id
_entity.type
_entity.pdbx_description
1 polymer ?
#
loop_
_entity_poly.entity_id
_entity_poly.type
_entity_poly.pdbx_seq_one_letter_code
_entity_poly.pdbx_strand_id
1 'polypeptide(L)'
;MKRIGLILGLTGAGGCLGLIALGVLVAVLFVRGALDKCPPKDFPVYPGAQQTAFNYETSGAASSCSVDWESRAASTEVEGFYEQRLSGGAWQLMGKDPDNGFWYVQRRTDESTIGRIRFSGSGTQTRIEVQILTGQSPIPSASP
;
A
#
# COMPACT_ATOMS: atom_id res chain seq x y z
N MET A 1 27.05 -40.58 -42.72
CA MET A 1 26.15 -39.39 -42.68
C MET A 1 24.96 -39.66 -41.78
N LYS A 2 25.09 -39.59 -40.45
CA LYS A 2 23.98 -39.78 -39.49
C LYS A 2 24.36 -39.26 -38.11
N ARG A 3 24.66 -37.97 -37.93
CA ARG A 3 24.89 -37.34 -36.60
C ARG A 3 24.55 -35.85 -36.51
N ILE A 4 23.80 -35.29 -37.47
CA ILE A 4 23.44 -33.84 -37.44
C ILE A 4 22.02 -33.60 -36.92
N GLY A 5 21.17 -34.64 -36.78
CA GLY A 5 19.77 -34.49 -36.41
C GLY A 5 19.48 -34.34 -34.89
N LEU A 6 20.47 -34.53 -34.00
CA LEU A 6 20.19 -34.57 -32.55
C LEU A 6 20.49 -33.28 -31.81
N ILE A 7 21.10 -32.28 -32.43
CA ILE A 7 21.50 -31.05 -31.77
C ILE A 7 20.44 -29.93 -31.91
N LEU A 8 19.58 -29.99 -32.92
CA LEU A 8 18.54 -29.00 -33.13
C LEU A 8 17.28 -29.18 -32.22
N GLY A 9 17.12 -30.32 -31.60
CA GLY A 9 15.97 -30.59 -30.73
C GLY A 9 16.10 -30.07 -29.29
N LEU A 10 17.33 -29.83 -28.80
CA LEU A 10 17.53 -29.37 -27.40
C LEU A 10 17.47 -27.86 -27.22
N THR A 11 17.61 -27.08 -28.28
CA THR A 11 17.58 -25.60 -28.19
C THR A 11 16.17 -25.04 -28.14
N GLY A 12 15.14 -25.76 -28.59
CA GLY A 12 13.75 -25.31 -28.56
C GLY A 12 13.09 -25.38 -27.17
N ALA A 13 13.39 -26.39 -26.39
CA ALA A 13 12.78 -26.60 -25.09
C ALA A 13 13.38 -25.68 -23.98
N GLY A 14 14.67 -25.35 -24.10
CA GLY A 14 15.34 -24.44 -23.14
C GLY A 14 14.93 -22.99 -23.30
N GLY A 15 14.56 -22.53 -24.49
CA GLY A 15 14.14 -21.17 -24.77
C GLY A 15 12.81 -20.80 -24.12
N CYS A 16 11.81 -21.68 -24.20
CA CYS A 16 10.49 -21.41 -23.60
C CYS A 16 10.53 -21.41 -22.07
N LEU A 17 11.26 -22.34 -21.46
CA LEU A 17 11.42 -22.39 -20.01
C LEU A 17 12.19 -21.18 -19.48
N GLY A 18 13.21 -20.69 -20.20
CA GLY A 18 13.96 -19.49 -19.85
C GLY A 18 13.11 -18.24 -19.90
N LEU A 19 12.25 -18.07 -20.90
CA LEU A 19 11.34 -16.94 -21.03
C LEU A 19 10.26 -16.92 -19.93
N ILE A 20 9.72 -18.09 -19.59
CA ILE A 20 8.74 -18.23 -18.50
C ILE A 20 9.40 -17.87 -17.16
N ALA A 21 10.60 -18.39 -16.88
CA ALA A 21 11.33 -18.09 -15.64
C ALA A 21 11.68 -16.61 -15.54
N LEU A 22 12.10 -15.97 -16.63
CA LEU A 22 12.38 -14.54 -16.67
C LEU A 22 11.09 -13.71 -16.44
N GLY A 23 9.98 -14.09 -17.07
CA GLY A 23 8.68 -13.43 -16.89
C GLY A 23 8.20 -13.50 -15.44
N VAL A 24 8.31 -14.67 -14.82
CA VAL A 24 7.94 -14.85 -13.40
C VAL A 24 8.86 -14.02 -12.49
N LEU A 25 10.17 -14.00 -12.74
CA LEU A 25 11.11 -13.20 -11.96
C LEU A 25 10.80 -11.70 -12.06
N VAL A 26 10.56 -11.20 -13.26
CA VAL A 26 10.18 -9.78 -13.48
C VAL A 26 8.87 -9.46 -12.78
N ALA A 27 7.86 -10.31 -12.86
CA ALA A 27 6.58 -10.12 -12.18
C ALA A 27 6.76 -10.09 -10.66
N VAL A 28 7.55 -11.00 -10.09
CA VAL A 28 7.83 -11.04 -8.63
C VAL A 28 8.57 -9.77 -8.18
N LEU A 29 9.55 -9.30 -8.95
CA LEU A 29 10.28 -8.07 -8.62
C LEU A 29 9.39 -6.83 -8.70
N PHE A 30 8.48 -6.78 -9.69
CA PHE A 30 7.54 -5.69 -9.85
C PHE A 30 6.52 -5.63 -8.70
N VAL A 31 5.96 -6.77 -8.31
CA VAL A 31 5.04 -6.87 -7.17
C VAL A 31 5.73 -6.49 -5.87
N ARG A 32 6.96 -6.95 -5.62
CA ARG A 32 7.75 -6.56 -4.45
C ARG A 32 8.02 -5.06 -4.42
N GLY A 33 8.37 -4.46 -5.56
CA GLY A 33 8.61 -3.03 -5.66
C GLY A 33 7.37 -2.18 -5.38
N ALA A 34 6.18 -2.66 -5.71
CA ALA A 34 4.90 -2.02 -5.40
C ALA A 34 4.54 -2.18 -3.91
N LEU A 35 4.72 -3.38 -3.35
CA LEU A 35 4.48 -3.67 -1.92
C LEU A 35 5.41 -2.85 -1.00
N ASP A 36 6.62 -2.55 -1.44
CA ASP A 36 7.56 -1.71 -0.68
C ASP A 36 7.15 -0.22 -0.64
N LYS A 37 6.27 0.21 -1.54
CA LYS A 37 5.83 1.62 -1.65
C LYS A 37 4.45 1.87 -1.05
N CYS A 38 3.67 0.81 -0.80
CA CYS A 38 2.28 0.93 -0.37
C CYS A 38 1.92 -0.10 0.72
N PRO A 39 1.62 0.35 1.93
CA PRO A 39 1.77 1.72 2.40
C PRO A 39 3.25 2.10 2.53
N PRO A 40 3.59 3.39 2.61
CA PRO A 40 4.95 3.80 2.95
C PRO A 40 5.43 3.14 4.24
N LYS A 41 6.69 2.73 4.31
CA LYS A 41 7.25 1.96 5.45
C LYS A 41 7.15 2.67 6.80
N ASP A 42 7.01 3.98 6.78
CA ASP A 42 6.86 4.83 7.95
C ASP A 42 5.39 5.10 8.33
N PHE A 43 4.43 4.56 7.54
CA PHE A 43 3.00 4.62 7.91
C PHE A 43 2.72 3.65 9.06
N PRO A 44 2.03 4.11 10.13
CA PRO A 44 1.73 3.26 11.28
C PRO A 44 0.72 2.17 10.88
N VAL A 45 1.06 0.92 11.20
CA VAL A 45 0.15 -0.22 11.05
C VAL A 45 -0.16 -0.76 12.44
N TYR A 46 -1.44 -1.02 12.72
CA TYR A 46 -1.86 -1.57 14.01
C TYR A 46 -1.25 -2.98 14.24
N PRO A 47 -0.63 -3.24 15.40
CA PRO A 47 0.01 -4.53 15.67
C PRO A 47 -0.97 -5.70 15.56
N GLY A 48 -0.61 -6.71 14.77
CA GLY A 48 -1.44 -7.90 14.57
C GLY A 48 -2.59 -7.73 13.57
N ALA A 49 -2.75 -6.54 12.96
CA ALA A 49 -3.68 -6.37 11.86
C ALA A 49 -3.24 -7.17 10.63
N GLN A 50 -4.18 -7.83 9.99
CA GLN A 50 -3.96 -8.62 8.78
C GLN A 50 -4.42 -7.84 7.56
N GLN A 51 -3.56 -7.75 6.56
CA GLN A 51 -3.91 -7.10 5.29
C GLN A 51 -4.91 -7.96 4.51
N THR A 52 -6.04 -7.37 4.13
CA THR A 52 -7.13 -8.05 3.43
C THR A 52 -7.31 -7.58 1.99
N ALA A 53 -6.94 -6.34 1.71
CA ALA A 53 -6.96 -5.80 0.35
C ALA A 53 -5.78 -4.85 0.12
N PHE A 54 -5.41 -4.69 -1.15
CA PHE A 54 -4.31 -3.85 -1.59
C PHE A 54 -4.56 -3.39 -3.03
N ASN A 55 -4.42 -2.10 -3.27
CA ASN A 55 -4.39 -1.53 -4.61
C ASN A 55 -3.34 -0.42 -4.69
N TYR A 56 -2.56 -0.41 -5.76
CA TYR A 56 -1.54 0.60 -6.01
C TYR A 56 -1.58 1.03 -7.47
N GLU A 57 -1.76 2.31 -7.69
CA GLU A 57 -1.83 2.92 -9.02
C GLU A 57 -0.83 4.06 -9.13
N THR A 58 -0.25 4.23 -10.31
CA THR A 58 0.66 5.34 -10.63
C THR A 58 0.20 6.06 -11.89
N SER A 59 0.25 7.38 -11.86
CA SER A 59 -0.04 8.23 -13.01
C SER A 59 0.97 9.38 -13.06
N GLY A 60 1.99 9.24 -13.89
CA GLY A 60 3.11 10.19 -13.95
C GLY A 60 3.86 10.27 -12.61
N ALA A 61 3.93 11.46 -12.02
CA ALA A 61 4.58 11.70 -10.72
C ALA A 61 3.65 11.40 -9.53
N ALA A 62 2.35 11.21 -9.77
CA ALA A 62 1.38 10.91 -8.72
C ALA A 62 1.20 9.41 -8.52
N SER A 63 0.92 9.00 -7.30
CA SER A 63 0.54 7.63 -6.97
C SER A 63 -0.61 7.58 -5.98
N SER A 64 -1.42 6.54 -6.09
CA SER A 64 -2.49 6.20 -5.15
C SER A 64 -2.24 4.83 -4.57
N CYS A 65 -2.34 4.73 -3.27
CA CYS A 65 -2.18 3.51 -2.50
C CYS A 65 -3.43 3.31 -1.65
N SER A 66 -4.10 2.18 -1.79
CA SER A 66 -5.21 1.79 -0.91
C SER A 66 -4.91 0.46 -0.27
N VAL A 67 -5.04 0.39 1.04
CA VAL A 67 -4.80 -0.84 1.81
C VAL A 67 -5.89 -0.99 2.86
N ASP A 68 -6.41 -2.19 2.97
CA ASP A 68 -7.34 -2.56 4.02
C ASP A 68 -6.70 -3.58 4.95
N TRP A 69 -6.91 -3.40 6.24
CA TRP A 69 -6.53 -4.35 7.28
C TRP A 69 -7.73 -4.72 8.14
N GLU A 70 -7.67 -5.90 8.71
CA GLU A 70 -8.58 -6.36 9.74
C GLU A 70 -7.80 -6.63 11.03
N SER A 71 -8.34 -6.13 12.14
CA SER A 71 -7.84 -6.35 13.50
C SER A 71 -8.90 -7.04 14.35
N ARG A 72 -8.47 -7.86 15.31
CA ARG A 72 -9.32 -8.45 16.35
C ARG A 72 -9.40 -7.58 17.60
N ALA A 73 -9.22 -6.29 17.46
CA ALA A 73 -9.34 -5.32 18.54
C ALA A 73 -10.58 -4.43 18.33
N ALA A 74 -11.08 -3.85 19.40
CA ALA A 74 -12.18 -2.91 19.36
C ALA A 74 -11.76 -1.60 18.63
N SER A 75 -12.71 -0.96 17.96
CA SER A 75 -12.45 0.28 17.21
C SER A 75 -11.79 1.37 18.06
N THR A 76 -12.25 1.53 19.29
CA THR A 76 -11.68 2.51 20.24
C THR A 76 -10.21 2.25 20.58
N GLU A 77 -9.79 0.99 20.65
CA GLU A 77 -8.40 0.61 20.90
C GLU A 77 -7.54 0.92 19.68
N VAL A 78 -8.02 0.55 18.48
CA VAL A 78 -7.36 0.82 17.22
C VAL A 78 -7.22 2.32 16.99
N GLU A 79 -8.28 3.09 17.18
CA GLU A 79 -8.28 4.54 17.06
C GLU A 79 -7.27 5.19 18.03
N GLY A 80 -7.26 4.76 19.31
CA GLY A 80 -6.29 5.23 20.29
C GLY A 80 -4.83 5.00 19.89
N PHE A 81 -4.53 3.85 19.28
CA PHE A 81 -3.22 3.58 18.71
C PHE A 81 -2.85 4.59 17.62
N TYR A 82 -3.77 4.86 16.68
CA TYR A 82 -3.50 5.81 15.60
C TYR A 82 -3.38 7.24 16.13
N GLU A 83 -4.20 7.68 17.09
CA GLU A 83 -4.05 8.98 17.74
C GLU A 83 -2.64 9.17 18.33
N GLN A 84 -2.18 8.18 19.08
CA GLN A 84 -0.84 8.23 19.67
C GLN A 84 0.26 8.26 18.59
N ARG A 85 0.16 7.44 17.55
CA ARG A 85 1.18 7.38 16.49
C ARG A 85 1.21 8.62 15.61
N LEU A 86 0.07 9.22 15.35
CA LEU A 86 -0.07 10.44 14.55
C LEU A 86 0.28 11.72 15.32
N SER A 87 0.34 11.66 16.64
CA SER A 87 0.74 12.82 17.46
C SER A 87 2.23 13.13 17.39
N GLY A 88 3.10 12.10 17.21
CA GLY A 88 4.55 12.28 17.29
C GLY A 88 5.37 11.51 16.24
N GLY A 89 4.74 10.83 15.29
CA GLY A 89 5.40 10.02 14.27
C GLY A 89 5.78 10.77 13.00
N ALA A 90 6.13 10.01 11.95
CA ALA A 90 6.40 10.52 10.60
C ALA A 90 5.17 11.10 9.91
N TRP A 91 3.99 10.74 10.38
CA TRP A 91 2.69 11.19 9.93
C TRP A 91 2.00 12.04 11.00
N GLN A 92 1.17 12.97 10.58
CA GLN A 92 0.38 13.81 11.47
C GLN A 92 -1.09 13.76 11.11
N LEU A 93 -1.95 13.86 12.14
CA LEU A 93 -3.38 14.01 11.98
C LEU A 93 -3.69 15.47 11.64
N MET A 94 -4.35 15.69 10.51
CA MET A 94 -4.77 17.01 10.04
C MET A 94 -6.19 17.36 10.51
N GLY A 95 -7.04 16.35 10.63
CA GLY A 95 -8.42 16.53 11.07
C GLY A 95 -9.21 15.22 11.03
N LYS A 96 -10.38 15.26 11.65
CA LYS A 96 -11.37 14.17 11.64
C LYS A 96 -12.66 14.70 11.05
N ASP A 97 -13.26 13.93 10.16
CA ASP A 97 -14.58 14.19 9.60
C ASP A 97 -15.58 13.23 10.26
N PRO A 98 -16.35 13.72 11.25
CA PRO A 98 -17.28 12.87 11.98
C PRO A 98 -18.47 12.41 11.13
N ASP A 99 -18.83 13.15 10.08
CA ASP A 99 -19.98 12.84 9.24
C ASP A 99 -19.70 11.66 8.32
N ASN A 100 -18.46 11.57 7.82
CA ASN A 100 -18.02 10.52 6.91
C ASN A 100 -17.10 9.48 7.59
N GLY A 101 -16.70 9.70 8.85
CA GLY A 101 -15.84 8.82 9.61
C GLY A 101 -14.39 8.74 9.12
N PHE A 102 -13.92 9.75 8.38
CA PHE A 102 -12.55 9.81 7.89
C PHE A 102 -11.64 10.63 8.80
N TRP A 103 -10.42 10.12 8.96
CA TRP A 103 -9.31 10.85 9.54
C TRP A 103 -8.34 11.24 8.43
N TYR A 104 -8.06 12.52 8.29
CA TYR A 104 -7.12 13.04 7.30
C TYR A 104 -5.73 13.13 7.90
N VAL A 105 -4.75 12.59 7.20
CA VAL A 105 -3.37 12.51 7.65
C VAL A 105 -2.42 13.06 6.58
N GLN A 106 -1.27 13.56 7.00
CA GLN A 106 -0.24 14.08 6.12
C GLN A 106 1.12 13.61 6.60
N ARG A 107 2.02 13.31 5.67
CA ARG A 107 3.40 12.97 5.98
C ARG A 107 4.19 14.23 6.33
N ARG A 108 4.85 14.26 7.50
CA ARG A 108 5.57 15.46 7.98
C ARG A 108 6.76 15.86 7.11
N THR A 109 7.41 14.90 6.47
CA THR A 109 8.59 15.12 5.63
C THR A 109 8.26 15.39 4.17
N ASP A 110 6.99 15.22 3.78
CA ASP A 110 6.53 15.40 2.41
C ASP A 110 5.05 15.80 2.41
N GLU A 111 4.80 17.10 2.34
CA GLU A 111 3.44 17.67 2.37
C GLU A 111 2.60 17.30 1.15
N SER A 112 3.22 16.84 0.06
CA SER A 112 2.53 16.33 -1.12
C SER A 112 1.99 14.91 -0.93
N THR A 113 2.33 14.25 0.18
CA THR A 113 1.84 12.93 0.57
C THR A 113 0.79 13.07 1.66
N ILE A 114 -0.45 12.89 1.27
CA ILE A 114 -1.63 12.97 2.14
C ILE A 114 -2.36 11.62 2.16
N GLY A 115 -3.14 11.40 3.19
CA GLY A 115 -3.92 10.18 3.31
C GLY A 115 -5.23 10.38 4.05
N ARG A 116 -6.06 9.35 4.00
CA ARG A 116 -7.25 9.23 4.84
C ARG A 116 -7.33 7.83 5.41
N ILE A 117 -7.80 7.76 6.64
CA ILE A 117 -8.02 6.52 7.38
C ILE A 117 -9.49 6.46 7.74
N ARG A 118 -10.11 5.31 7.61
CA ARG A 118 -11.45 5.04 8.08
C ARG A 118 -11.44 3.77 8.93
N PHE A 119 -12.12 3.84 10.05
CA PHE A 119 -12.33 2.70 10.93
C PHE A 119 -13.80 2.27 10.83
N SER A 120 -14.02 0.99 10.64
CA SER A 120 -15.35 0.40 10.61
C SER A 120 -15.32 -0.97 11.29
N GLY A 121 -16.38 -1.33 11.95
CA GLY A 121 -16.47 -2.61 12.62
C GLY A 121 -17.45 -2.60 13.78
N SER A 122 -17.63 -3.76 14.39
CA SER A 122 -18.50 -3.94 15.56
C SER A 122 -17.85 -4.91 16.56
N GLY A 123 -18.01 -4.60 17.85
CA GLY A 123 -17.48 -5.45 18.91
C GLY A 123 -15.95 -5.47 18.93
N THR A 124 -15.37 -6.65 18.76
CA THR A 124 -13.93 -6.91 18.86
C THR A 124 -13.26 -7.06 17.49
N GLN A 125 -13.87 -6.59 16.42
CA GLN A 125 -13.29 -6.66 15.09
C GLN A 125 -13.37 -5.28 14.45
N THR A 126 -12.23 -4.79 13.95
CA THR A 126 -12.12 -3.49 13.30
C THR A 126 -11.46 -3.64 11.93
N ARG A 127 -12.13 -3.12 10.91
CA ARG A 127 -11.55 -2.90 9.59
C ARG A 127 -10.96 -1.50 9.53
N ILE A 128 -9.75 -1.42 9.02
CA ILE A 128 -8.96 -0.20 8.87
C ILE A 128 -8.74 0.00 7.37
N GLU A 129 -9.39 1.01 6.81
CA GLU A 129 -9.25 1.37 5.40
C GLU A 129 -8.33 2.58 5.29
N VAL A 130 -7.24 2.46 4.55
CA VAL A 130 -6.27 3.54 4.36
C VAL A 130 -6.11 3.82 2.88
N GLN A 131 -6.18 5.10 2.54
CA GLN A 131 -5.85 5.58 1.21
C GLN A 131 -4.81 6.68 1.31
N ILE A 132 -3.70 6.53 0.58
CA ILE A 132 -2.59 7.48 0.54
C ILE A 132 -2.42 7.95 -0.90
N LEU A 133 -2.30 9.25 -1.06
CA LEU A 133 -2.05 9.94 -2.33
C LEU A 133 -0.71 10.64 -2.22
N THR A 134 0.15 10.47 -3.22
CA THR A 134 1.46 11.12 -3.31
C THR A 134 1.54 11.96 -4.58
N GLY A 135 2.25 13.09 -4.54
CA GLY A 135 2.40 13.99 -5.68
C GLY A 135 1.17 14.86 -5.95
N GLN A 136 0.28 14.99 -4.97
CA GLN A 136 -0.83 15.94 -5.04
C GLN A 136 -0.32 17.33 -4.65
N SER A 137 -0.79 18.35 -5.39
CA SER A 137 -0.60 19.73 -4.90
C SER A 137 -1.30 19.88 -3.56
N PRO A 138 -0.68 20.59 -2.58
CA PRO A 138 -1.32 20.84 -1.31
C PRO A 138 -2.71 21.43 -1.53
N ILE A 139 -3.71 20.92 -0.80
CA ILE A 139 -5.05 21.52 -0.81
C ILE A 139 -4.87 22.96 -0.36
N PRO A 140 -5.27 23.97 -1.19
CA PRO A 140 -5.16 25.35 -0.74
C PRO A 140 -5.94 25.46 0.58
N SER A 141 -5.25 25.86 1.63
CA SER A 141 -5.87 26.15 2.92
C SER A 141 -6.98 27.14 2.65
N ALA A 142 -8.23 26.77 2.91
CA ALA A 142 -9.32 27.71 2.91
C ALA A 142 -8.95 28.79 3.94
N SER A 143 -8.54 29.96 3.46
CA SER A 143 -8.35 31.12 4.33
C SER A 143 -9.69 31.45 4.99
N PRO A 144 -9.69 31.77 6.29
CA PRO A 144 -10.89 32.12 7.02
C PRO A 144 -11.56 33.39 6.50
#